data_1dd703df8327152d205f52b61a0a2c94
#
_entry.id   1dd703df8327152d205f52b61a0a2c94
#
_cell.length_a   1.000
_cell.length_b   1.000
_cell.length_c   1.000
_cell.angle_alpha   90.00
_cell.angle_beta   90.00
_cell.angle_gamma   90.00
#
_symmetry.space_group_name_H-M   'P 1'
#
loop_
_entity.id
_entity.type
_entity.pdbx_description
1 polymer ?
#
loop_
_entity_poly.entity_id
_entity_poly.type
_entity_poly.pdbx_seq_one_letter_code
_entity_poly.pdbx_strand_id
1 'polypeptide(L)'
;MTKVRWFSSIRVLGLILVLIYHLFKSWLPGGFLGVDIFFTFSGYLITSLIVAEVSRDGKFDFLRYVKKRFMRIFPFLFFSIVMTLPFFCLISSDFLAGIDKQISGALGFVTNYFEILSGGSYEAQLLPHPYIHTWSLAVELHYY
;
A
#
# COMPACT_ATOMS: atom_id res chain seq x y z
N MET A 1 13.83 10.08 22.96
CA MET A 1 12.68 9.33 22.41
C MET A 1 13.16 7.96 22.00
N THR A 2 12.92 6.96 22.81
CA THR A 2 13.18 5.56 22.44
C THR A 2 12.25 5.23 21.27
N LYS A 3 12.79 5.18 20.07
CA LYS A 3 12.12 4.58 18.92
C LYS A 3 11.65 3.21 19.37
N VAL A 4 10.35 3.02 19.46
CA VAL A 4 9.79 1.72 19.84
C VAL A 4 10.09 0.77 18.67
N ARG A 5 11.23 0.12 18.71
CA ARG A 5 11.76 -0.79 17.67
C ARG A 5 10.76 -1.92 17.37
N TRP A 6 9.96 -2.27 18.35
CA TRP A 6 8.90 -3.28 18.26
C TRP A 6 7.85 -2.99 17.18
N PHE A 7 7.46 -1.72 16.97
CA PHE A 7 6.46 -1.37 15.95
C PHE A 7 6.97 -1.63 14.54
N SER A 8 8.25 -1.36 14.30
CA SER A 8 8.85 -1.68 13.00
C SER A 8 8.89 -3.19 12.77
N SER A 9 9.19 -3.98 13.79
CA SER A 9 9.22 -5.44 13.71
C SER A 9 7.84 -6.05 13.42
N ILE A 10 6.78 -5.52 14.06
CA ILE A 10 5.40 -5.99 13.81
C ILE A 10 4.95 -5.67 12.38
N ARG A 11 5.30 -4.50 11.85
CA ARG A 11 4.99 -4.16 10.46
C ARG A 11 5.72 -5.07 9.47
N VAL A 12 6.97 -5.41 9.75
CA VAL A 12 7.74 -6.39 8.97
C VAL A 12 7.09 -7.77 9.04
N LEU A 13 6.62 -8.18 10.22
CA LEU A 13 5.89 -9.44 10.37
C LEU A 13 4.61 -9.45 9.50
N GLY A 14 3.81 -8.38 9.54
CA GLY A 14 2.63 -8.24 8.69
C GLY A 14 2.98 -8.36 7.20
N LEU A 15 4.06 -7.73 6.76
CA LEU A 15 4.54 -7.83 5.38
C LEU A 15 4.96 -9.27 5.01
N ILE A 16 5.66 -9.97 5.90
CA ILE A 16 6.07 -11.37 5.70
C ILE A 16 4.85 -12.27 5.56
N LEU A 17 3.82 -12.09 6.40
CA LEU A 17 2.57 -12.86 6.32
C LEU A 17 1.88 -12.68 4.96
N VAL A 18 1.78 -11.44 4.47
CA VAL A 18 1.22 -11.14 3.16
C VAL A 18 2.07 -11.75 2.04
N LEU A 19 3.38 -11.69 2.14
CA LEU A 19 4.29 -12.27 1.14
C LEU A 19 4.14 -13.80 1.07
N ILE A 20 4.09 -14.48 2.22
CA ILE A 20 3.87 -15.92 2.29
C ILE A 20 2.51 -16.28 1.69
N TYR A 21 1.46 -15.52 1.99
CA TYR A 21 0.14 -15.72 1.41
C TYR A 21 0.14 -15.66 -0.12
N HIS A 22 0.87 -14.72 -0.71
CA HIS A 22 0.92 -14.56 -2.17
C HIS A 22 1.78 -15.63 -2.85
N LEU A 23 2.90 -16.01 -2.23
CA LEU A 23 3.82 -17.00 -2.81
C LEU A 23 3.37 -18.45 -2.53
N PHE A 24 2.76 -18.70 -1.36
CA PHE A 24 2.43 -20.02 -0.86
C PHE A 24 1.03 -20.03 -0.24
N LYS A 25 0.00 -19.76 -1.05
CA LYS A 25 -1.40 -19.61 -0.62
C LYS A 25 -1.90 -20.80 0.22
N SER A 26 -1.45 -22.01 -0.06
CA SER A 26 -1.81 -23.24 0.66
C SER A 26 -1.18 -23.35 2.06
N TRP A 27 -0.05 -22.66 2.30
CA TRP A 27 0.66 -22.76 3.58
C TRP A 27 0.03 -21.90 4.67
N LEU A 28 -0.46 -20.71 4.27
CA LEU A 28 -1.01 -19.75 5.21
C LEU A 28 -2.24 -19.06 4.65
N PRO A 29 -3.41 -19.72 4.61
CA PRO A 29 -4.63 -19.13 4.05
C PRO A 29 -5.06 -17.82 4.72
N GLY A 30 -4.74 -17.63 6.02
CA GLY A 30 -5.01 -16.41 6.78
C GLY A 30 -3.95 -15.30 6.65
N GLY A 31 -2.95 -15.45 5.79
CA GLY A 31 -1.85 -14.47 5.68
C GLY A 31 -2.28 -13.09 5.17
N PHE A 32 -3.44 -12.98 4.53
CA PHE A 32 -4.03 -11.70 4.16
C PHE A 32 -4.30 -10.77 5.35
N LEU A 33 -4.52 -11.32 6.57
CA LEU A 33 -4.64 -10.55 7.79
C LEU A 33 -3.38 -9.72 8.12
N GLY A 34 -2.25 -10.01 7.48
CA GLY A 34 -1.05 -9.19 7.57
C GLY A 34 -1.27 -7.74 7.14
N VAL A 35 -2.21 -7.49 6.21
CA VAL A 35 -2.60 -6.15 5.79
C VAL A 35 -3.30 -5.39 6.93
N ASP A 36 -4.20 -6.05 7.66
CA ASP A 36 -4.92 -5.46 8.79
C ASP A 36 -3.96 -5.12 9.94
N ILE A 37 -3.01 -6.01 10.22
CA ILE A 37 -1.93 -5.77 11.18
C ILE A 37 -1.15 -4.53 10.74
N PHE A 38 -0.75 -4.46 9.48
CA PHE A 38 0.00 -3.32 8.95
C PHE A 38 -0.77 -2.00 9.10
N PHE A 39 -2.05 -1.97 8.75
CA PHE A 39 -2.88 -0.77 8.87
C PHE A 39 -3.09 -0.35 10.33
N THR A 40 -3.39 -1.30 11.21
CA THR A 40 -3.61 -1.02 12.64
C THR A 40 -2.38 -0.37 13.26
N PHE A 41 -1.19 -0.95 13.03
CA PHE A 41 0.04 -0.40 13.60
C PHE A 41 0.51 0.88 12.90
N SER A 42 0.21 1.05 11.63
CA SER A 42 0.45 2.31 10.92
C SER A 42 -0.41 3.43 11.50
N GLY A 43 -1.71 3.19 11.69
CA GLY A 43 -2.64 4.14 12.29
C GLY A 43 -2.22 4.54 13.70
N TYR A 44 -1.86 3.56 14.55
CA TYR A 44 -1.36 3.84 15.89
C TYR A 44 -0.10 4.72 15.87
N LEU A 45 0.87 4.39 15.01
CA LEU A 45 2.12 5.15 14.92
C LEU A 45 1.87 6.60 14.50
N ILE A 46 0.98 6.80 13.53
CA ILE A 46 0.62 8.13 13.03
C ILE A 46 -0.03 8.96 14.11
N THR A 47 -1.06 8.40 14.75
CA THR A 47 -1.76 9.08 15.84
C THR A 47 -0.79 9.46 16.97
N SER A 48 0.11 8.55 17.33
CA SER A 48 1.12 8.81 18.34
C SER A 48 2.09 9.93 17.94
N LEU A 49 2.47 10.02 16.68
CA LEU A 49 3.33 11.09 16.17
C LEU A 49 2.62 12.44 16.16
N ILE A 50 1.35 12.48 15.72
CA ILE A 50 0.53 13.69 15.73
C ILE A 50 0.35 14.21 17.16
N VAL A 51 -0.04 13.33 18.08
CA VAL A 51 -0.21 13.70 19.50
C VAL A 51 1.09 14.22 20.09
N ALA A 52 2.22 13.58 19.81
CA ALA A 52 3.52 14.02 20.30
C ALA A 52 3.93 15.38 19.73
N GLU A 53 3.66 15.66 18.44
CA GLU A 53 3.97 16.93 17.81
C GLU A 53 3.09 18.06 18.36
N VAL A 54 1.78 17.82 18.48
CA VAL A 54 0.84 18.80 19.07
C VAL A 54 1.19 19.08 20.54
N SER A 55 1.55 18.08 21.32
CA SER A 55 1.94 18.25 22.74
C SER A 55 3.24 19.05 22.89
N ARG A 56 4.15 18.95 21.92
CA ARG A 56 5.45 19.63 21.96
C ARG A 56 5.38 21.05 21.45
N ASP A 57 4.73 21.24 20.28
CA ASP A 57 4.79 22.47 19.50
C ASP A 57 3.46 23.26 19.54
N GLY A 58 2.40 22.70 20.15
CA GLY A 58 1.06 23.28 20.24
C GLY A 58 0.31 23.33 18.90
N LYS A 59 0.92 22.92 17.81
CA LYS A 59 0.37 22.93 16.44
C LYS A 59 0.81 21.71 15.68
N PHE A 60 -0.05 21.26 14.75
CA PHE A 60 0.27 20.21 13.80
C PHE A 60 0.28 20.78 12.38
N ASP A 61 1.41 20.63 11.69
CA ASP A 61 1.55 21.04 10.30
C ASP A 61 1.16 19.88 9.36
N PHE A 62 -0.14 19.80 9.05
CA PHE A 62 -0.72 18.78 8.20
C PHE A 62 -0.07 18.73 6.81
N LEU A 63 0.14 19.87 6.15
CA LEU A 63 0.72 19.94 4.81
C LEU A 63 2.15 19.39 4.79
N ARG A 64 2.94 19.76 5.78
CA ARG A 64 4.31 19.26 5.94
C ARG A 64 4.32 17.76 6.18
N TYR A 65 3.39 17.26 6.96
CA TYR A 65 3.26 15.84 7.25
C TYR A 65 2.90 15.04 5.99
N VAL A 66 1.84 15.42 5.26
CA VAL A 66 1.41 14.77 4.02
C VAL A 66 2.52 14.81 2.96
N LYS A 67 3.17 15.97 2.77
CA LYS A 67 4.29 16.10 1.84
C LYS A 67 5.44 15.14 2.14
N LYS A 68 5.82 14.99 3.41
CA LYS A 68 6.87 14.03 3.81
C LYS A 68 6.49 12.58 3.51
N ARG A 69 5.23 12.23 3.71
CA ARG A 69 4.71 10.88 3.41
C ARG A 69 4.67 10.62 1.92
N PHE A 70 4.10 11.55 1.16
CA PHE A 70 4.06 11.46 -0.29
C PHE A 70 5.45 11.30 -0.89
N MET A 71 6.40 12.13 -0.50
CA MET A 71 7.80 12.05 -0.97
C MET A 71 8.52 10.77 -0.56
N ARG A 72 8.02 10.06 0.43
CA ARG A 72 8.54 8.75 0.83
C ARG A 72 7.96 7.60 0.00
N ILE A 73 6.67 7.69 -0.37
CA ILE A 73 5.93 6.61 -1.03
C ILE A 73 6.04 6.73 -2.56
N PHE A 74 5.78 7.92 -3.09
CA PHE A 74 5.66 8.16 -4.52
C PHE A 74 6.88 7.74 -5.35
N PRO A 75 8.14 8.08 -4.96
CA PRO A 75 9.30 7.70 -5.76
C PRO A 75 9.47 6.18 -5.90
N PHE A 76 9.21 5.43 -4.83
CA PHE A 76 9.30 3.97 -4.88
C PHE A 76 8.19 3.35 -5.73
N LEU A 77 6.96 3.86 -5.63
CA LEU A 77 5.83 3.44 -6.46
C LEU A 77 6.12 3.72 -7.94
N PHE A 78 6.54 4.93 -8.26
CA PHE A 78 6.88 5.33 -9.63
C PHE A 78 8.00 4.45 -10.20
N PHE A 79 9.10 4.27 -9.47
CA PHE A 79 10.20 3.42 -9.89
C PHE A 79 9.77 1.96 -10.08
N SER A 80 8.94 1.44 -9.18
CA SER A 80 8.39 0.08 -9.29
C SER A 80 7.59 -0.09 -10.58
N ILE A 81 6.71 0.85 -10.92
CA ILE A 81 5.92 0.82 -12.16
C ILE A 81 6.84 0.86 -13.38
N VAL A 82 7.81 1.79 -13.41
CA VAL A 82 8.76 1.93 -14.52
C VAL A 82 9.59 0.66 -14.72
N MET A 83 10.00 -0.01 -13.64
CA MET A 83 10.76 -1.24 -13.72
C MET A 83 9.93 -2.45 -14.14
N THR A 84 8.69 -2.57 -13.65
CA THR A 84 7.88 -3.77 -13.89
C THR A 84 7.09 -3.73 -15.20
N LEU A 85 6.73 -2.55 -15.69
CA LEU A 85 5.95 -2.39 -16.93
C LEU A 85 6.61 -3.06 -18.15
N PRO A 86 7.92 -2.90 -18.43
CA PRO A 86 8.56 -3.58 -19.55
C PRO A 86 8.50 -5.11 -19.45
N PHE A 87 8.59 -5.66 -18.23
CA PHE A 87 8.48 -7.10 -18.03
C PHE A 87 7.08 -7.61 -18.38
N PHE A 88 6.02 -6.89 -18.00
CA PHE A 88 4.66 -7.27 -18.36
C PHE A 88 4.43 -7.20 -19.87
N CYS A 89 5.00 -6.21 -20.55
CA CYS A 89 4.97 -6.13 -22.02
C CYS A 89 5.62 -7.33 -22.71
N LEU A 90 6.66 -7.92 -22.09
CA LEU A 90 7.38 -9.06 -22.65
C LEU A 90 6.72 -10.42 -22.35
N ILE A 91 5.95 -10.53 -21.29
CA ILE A 91 5.36 -11.81 -20.83
C ILE A 91 4.08 -12.12 -21.63
N SER A 92 3.10 -11.24 -21.65
CA SER A 92 1.84 -11.42 -22.36
C SER A 92 1.08 -10.12 -22.53
N SER A 93 0.38 -10.00 -23.67
CA SER A 93 -0.55 -8.89 -23.94
C SER A 93 -1.70 -8.81 -22.93
N ASP A 94 -2.05 -9.92 -22.26
CA ASP A 94 -3.13 -9.96 -21.28
C ASP A 94 -2.84 -9.06 -20.08
N PHE A 95 -1.56 -8.90 -19.70
CA PHE A 95 -1.15 -7.97 -18.66
C PHE A 95 -1.33 -6.52 -19.00
N LEU A 96 -1.48 -6.20 -20.30
CA LEU A 96 -1.66 -4.83 -20.78
C LEU A 96 -3.14 -4.42 -20.84
N ALA A 97 -4.07 -5.37 -20.63
CA ALA A 97 -5.49 -5.07 -20.63
C ALA A 97 -5.84 -4.09 -19.50
N GLY A 98 -6.24 -2.86 -19.85
CA GLY A 98 -6.59 -1.82 -18.86
C GLY A 98 -5.43 -1.30 -18.02
N ILE A 99 -4.18 -1.51 -18.45
CA ILE A 99 -2.98 -1.11 -17.69
C ILE A 99 -2.88 0.41 -17.52
N ASP A 100 -3.39 1.18 -18.48
CA ASP A 100 -3.50 2.63 -18.43
C ASP A 100 -4.31 3.10 -17.21
N LYS A 101 -5.46 2.45 -16.96
CA LYS A 101 -6.31 2.72 -15.80
C LYS A 101 -5.65 2.27 -14.50
N GLN A 102 -4.98 1.13 -14.51
CA GLN A 102 -4.26 0.64 -13.33
C GLN A 102 -3.10 1.56 -12.96
N ILE A 103 -2.28 1.99 -13.93
CA ILE A 103 -1.17 2.91 -13.69
C ILE A 103 -1.68 4.28 -13.22
N SER A 104 -2.70 4.83 -13.90
CA SER A 104 -3.28 6.11 -13.49
C SER A 104 -3.90 6.05 -12.11
N GLY A 105 -4.59 4.95 -11.78
CA GLY A 105 -5.12 4.69 -10.44
C GLY A 105 -4.03 4.58 -9.37
N ALA A 106 -2.93 3.88 -9.68
CA ALA A 106 -1.81 3.71 -8.78
C ALA A 106 -1.08 5.03 -8.52
N LEU A 107 -0.75 5.79 -9.58
CA LEU A 107 -0.07 7.09 -9.46
C LEU A 107 -0.95 8.17 -8.82
N GLY A 108 -2.27 8.11 -9.04
CA GLY A 108 -3.26 8.98 -8.41
C GLY A 108 -3.64 8.56 -6.99
N PHE A 109 -3.15 7.42 -6.50
CA PHE A 109 -3.55 6.84 -5.21
C PHE A 109 -5.06 6.64 -5.06
N VAL A 110 -5.73 6.24 -6.14
CA VAL A 110 -7.19 6.01 -6.20
C VAL A 110 -7.56 4.58 -6.58
N THR A 111 -6.61 3.67 -6.61
CA THR A 111 -6.83 2.25 -6.96
C THR A 111 -7.89 1.60 -6.07
N ASN A 112 -7.94 1.94 -4.78
CA ASN A 112 -8.96 1.45 -3.85
C ASN A 112 -10.39 1.82 -4.29
N TYR A 113 -10.60 3.02 -4.84
CA TYR A 113 -11.91 3.43 -5.36
C TYR A 113 -12.26 2.69 -6.65
N PHE A 114 -11.28 2.46 -7.53
CA PHE A 114 -11.51 1.65 -8.74
C PHE A 114 -11.95 0.23 -8.38
N GLU A 115 -11.30 -0.40 -7.39
CA GLU A 115 -11.68 -1.74 -6.94
C GLU A 115 -13.08 -1.78 -6.34
N ILE A 116 -13.46 -0.80 -5.53
CA ILE A 116 -14.81 -0.70 -4.95
C ILE A 116 -15.86 -0.52 -6.05
N LEU A 117 -15.60 0.36 -7.04
CA LEU A 117 -16.55 0.67 -8.10
C LEU A 117 -16.68 -0.45 -9.13
N SER A 118 -15.61 -1.23 -9.37
CA SER A 118 -15.65 -2.37 -10.29
C SER A 118 -16.50 -3.52 -9.79
N GLY A 119 -16.85 -3.54 -8.49
CA GLY A 119 -17.71 -4.57 -7.88
C GLY A 119 -17.12 -5.98 -7.91
N GLY A 120 -15.89 -6.11 -8.42
CA GLY A 120 -15.18 -7.38 -8.50
C GLY A 120 -14.55 -7.76 -7.17
N SER A 121 -14.68 -9.04 -6.79
CA SER A 121 -13.86 -9.57 -5.71
C SER A 121 -12.40 -9.57 -6.17
N TYR A 122 -11.51 -9.15 -5.31
CA TYR A 122 -10.06 -9.19 -5.52
C TYR A 122 -9.55 -10.53 -6.09
N GLU A 123 -10.21 -11.63 -5.72
CA GLU A 123 -9.86 -12.98 -6.16
C GLU A 123 -10.58 -13.43 -7.44
N ALA A 124 -11.65 -12.76 -7.86
CA ALA A 124 -12.49 -13.16 -8.99
C ALA A 124 -12.12 -12.49 -10.33
N GLN A 125 -11.04 -11.75 -10.38
CA GLN A 125 -10.63 -11.08 -11.61
C GLN A 125 -10.04 -12.09 -12.59
N LEU A 126 -10.70 -12.22 -13.75
CA LEU A 126 -10.30 -13.14 -14.82
C LEU A 126 -9.02 -12.68 -15.56
N LEU A 127 -8.75 -11.38 -15.55
CA LEU A 127 -7.56 -10.81 -16.17
C LEU A 127 -6.51 -10.47 -15.11
N PRO A 128 -5.22 -10.63 -15.43
CA PRO A 128 -4.15 -10.25 -14.51
C PRO A 128 -4.12 -8.73 -14.31
N HIS A 129 -4.21 -8.31 -13.06
CA HIS A 129 -4.13 -6.90 -12.65
C HIS A 129 -2.84 -6.64 -11.87
N PRO A 130 -1.71 -6.39 -12.55
CA PRO A 130 -0.40 -6.33 -11.90
C PRO A 130 -0.27 -5.25 -10.82
N TYR A 131 -1.00 -4.14 -10.96
CA TYR A 131 -0.94 -3.03 -10.02
C TYR A 131 -2.10 -2.98 -9.02
N ILE A 132 -2.93 -4.03 -8.96
CA ILE A 132 -4.06 -4.08 -8.02
C ILE A 132 -3.59 -3.87 -6.57
N HIS A 133 -2.43 -4.43 -6.19
CA HIS A 133 -1.90 -4.33 -4.83
C HIS A 133 -1.66 -2.89 -4.35
N THR A 134 -1.63 -1.92 -5.26
CA THR A 134 -1.50 -0.50 -4.91
C THR A 134 -2.73 0.08 -4.20
N TRP A 135 -3.86 -0.68 -4.15
CA TRP A 135 -5.04 -0.27 -3.38
C TRP A 135 -4.73 -0.06 -1.90
N SER A 136 -3.91 -0.91 -1.31
CA SER A 136 -3.51 -0.79 0.10
C SER A 136 -2.66 0.46 0.35
N LEU A 137 -1.81 0.81 -0.62
CA LEU A 137 -0.99 2.02 -0.59
C LEU A 137 -1.85 3.29 -0.72
N ALA A 138 -2.90 3.24 -1.57
CA ALA A 138 -3.89 4.30 -1.70
C ALA A 138 -4.65 4.52 -0.38
N VAL A 139 -5.14 3.45 0.25
CA VAL A 139 -5.78 3.51 1.57
C VAL A 139 -4.82 4.09 2.60
N GLU A 140 -3.56 3.64 2.63
CA GLU A 140 -2.55 4.17 3.56
C GLU A 140 -2.39 5.68 3.40
N LEU A 141 -2.31 6.20 2.17
CA LEU A 141 -2.17 7.63 1.93
C LEU A 141 -3.43 8.43 2.32
N HIS A 142 -4.64 7.90 2.05
CA HIS A 142 -5.89 8.55 2.43
C HIS A 142 -6.12 8.59 3.94
N TYR A 143 -5.55 7.63 4.65
CA TYR A 143 -5.66 7.56 6.10
C TYR A 143 -4.76 8.60 6.81
N TYR A 144 -3.79 9.15 6.10
CA TYR A 144 -2.87 10.18 6.59
C TYR A 144 -3.37 11.58 6.37
#